data_db09be275b221376f36b04fcc2003b4d
#
_entry.id   db09be275b221376f36b04fcc2003b4d
#
_cell.length_a   1.000
_cell.length_b   1.000
_cell.length_c   1.000
_cell.angle_alpha   90.00
_cell.angle_beta   90.00
_cell.angle_gamma   90.00
#
_symmetry.space_group_name_H-M   'P 1'
#
loop_
_entity.id
_entity.type
_entity.pdbx_description
1 polymer ?
#
loop_
_entity_poly.entity_id
_entity_poly.type
_entity_poly.pdbx_seq_one_letter_code
_entity_poly.pdbx_strand_id
1 'polypeptide(L)'
;MAMDKKSAPTSLYRDRRSFAKIPDVMDVPNLIAIQTESFDWFKNEGLAQAFADVCPIENNTGDMCVEFGKHEFGEPKYTVDECKEKDVTYQAPLFVEIRFINRETGEIKEQEVFMGDFPLMTPRGTFIINGTERVVVSQLVRSPGVYFASERDKTSDKTIYNAKVIPSRGAWLEFETDKRDLLSVRIDRKRKQPATLLVRALGLAETREEIIELLGSSEMVLRTLDRDPATTKEESLIELYKRFRPGEPPTIDSARTLLDGLFFNPQRYDLAKVGRYKMDKKLGFTPEENDSSTLTNEDIIRTMRYIIGLHNGDEGFVTDDIDHFGNRRIRTVGELIQNQFRIGLSRMERVVRERMSMQEPDEITPQSLVNIRPIVAAIKEFF
;
A
#
# COMPACT_ATOMS: atom_id res chain seq x y z
N MET A 1 3.97 13.80 49.00
CA MET A 1 3.76 12.44 48.53
C MET A 1 4.91 12.13 47.58
N ALA A 2 5.94 11.43 48.05
CA ALA A 2 7.15 11.14 47.30
C ALA A 2 6.89 9.97 46.35
N MET A 3 7.06 10.18 45.03
CA MET A 3 7.03 9.09 44.06
C MET A 3 8.33 8.29 44.18
N ASP A 4 8.18 7.01 44.51
CA ASP A 4 9.27 6.03 44.49
C ASP A 4 9.94 5.99 43.13
N LYS A 5 11.19 6.45 43.08
CA LYS A 5 12.07 6.20 41.95
C LYS A 5 12.43 4.71 41.94
N LYS A 6 11.76 3.90 41.10
CA LYS A 6 12.21 2.56 40.75
C LYS A 6 13.60 2.68 40.17
N SER A 7 14.58 2.15 40.89
CA SER A 7 15.98 2.04 40.47
C SER A 7 16.05 1.28 39.15
N ALA A 8 16.57 1.95 38.11
CA ALA A 8 16.99 1.29 36.86
C ALA A 8 18.05 0.23 37.16
N PRO A 9 18.11 -0.88 36.40
CA PRO A 9 19.09 -1.92 36.62
C PRO A 9 20.50 -1.34 36.52
N THR A 10 21.31 -1.64 37.51
CA THR A 10 22.72 -1.20 37.65
C THR A 10 23.46 -1.51 36.35
N SER A 11 23.77 -0.49 35.56
CA SER A 11 24.51 -0.65 34.32
C SER A 11 25.94 -1.09 34.61
N LEU A 12 26.43 -2.05 33.86
CA LEU A 12 27.85 -2.52 33.84
C LEU A 12 28.82 -1.44 33.37
N TYR A 13 28.37 -0.20 33.19
CA TYR A 13 29.16 0.92 32.74
C TYR A 13 29.66 1.74 33.93
N ARG A 14 30.96 2.08 33.87
CA ARG A 14 31.59 2.99 34.83
C ARG A 14 30.80 4.31 34.86
N ASP A 15 30.65 4.89 36.06
CA ASP A 15 30.03 6.23 36.21
C ASP A 15 30.71 7.24 35.26
N ARG A 16 29.91 7.77 34.36
CA ARG A 16 30.37 8.79 33.42
C ARG A 16 30.43 10.15 34.15
N ARG A 17 31.59 10.74 34.23
CA ARG A 17 31.74 12.08 34.76
C ARG A 17 31.58 13.09 33.64
N SER A 18 30.57 13.96 33.75
CA SER A 18 30.34 15.04 32.79
C SER A 18 31.27 16.22 33.11
N PHE A 19 31.95 16.73 32.09
CA PHE A 19 32.74 17.98 32.14
C PHE A 19 32.05 19.10 31.39
N ALA A 20 30.79 18.96 31.02
CA ALA A 20 30.02 19.96 30.35
C ALA A 20 29.82 21.18 31.25
N LYS A 21 29.93 22.39 30.66
CA LYS A 21 29.66 23.67 31.37
C LYS A 21 28.18 23.97 31.52
N ILE A 22 27.35 23.35 30.66
CA ILE A 22 25.88 23.51 30.65
C ILE A 22 25.32 22.21 31.19
N PRO A 23 24.41 22.25 32.19
CA PRO A 23 23.72 21.03 32.68
C PRO A 23 22.84 20.46 31.59
N ASP A 24 22.69 19.15 31.59
CA ASP A 24 21.80 18.46 30.68
C ASP A 24 20.35 18.95 30.88
N VAL A 25 19.72 19.43 29.82
CA VAL A 25 18.36 19.99 29.85
C VAL A 25 17.31 18.87 29.78
N MET A 26 17.65 17.78 29.12
CA MET A 26 16.80 16.60 28.96
C MET A 26 17.65 15.33 28.82
N ASP A 27 17.08 14.20 29.20
CA ASP A 27 17.71 12.91 28.99
C ASP A 27 17.83 12.58 27.48
N VAL A 28 18.87 11.81 27.14
CA VAL A 28 19.03 11.32 25.75
C VAL A 28 17.85 10.42 25.40
N PRO A 29 17.11 10.70 24.30
CA PRO A 29 16.01 9.87 23.90
C PRO A 29 16.48 8.46 23.51
N ASN A 30 15.60 7.48 23.58
CA ASN A 30 15.90 6.13 23.13
C ASN A 30 16.13 6.12 21.61
N LEU A 31 17.39 5.99 21.18
CA LEU A 31 17.79 6.06 19.76
C LEU A 31 17.31 4.87 18.92
N ILE A 32 16.90 3.76 19.56
CA ILE A 32 16.34 2.59 18.88
C ILE A 32 14.81 2.50 18.98
N ALA A 33 14.15 3.51 19.56
CA ALA A 33 12.70 3.53 19.70
C ALA A 33 11.97 3.36 18.36
N ILE A 34 12.51 3.93 17.29
CA ILE A 34 11.95 3.78 15.94
C ILE A 34 11.87 2.31 15.49
N GLN A 35 12.78 1.45 15.94
CA GLN A 35 12.77 0.02 15.65
C GLN A 35 11.80 -0.72 16.57
N THR A 36 11.96 -0.56 17.88
CA THR A 36 11.21 -1.30 18.89
C THR A 36 9.72 -0.93 18.88
N GLU A 37 9.38 0.35 18.88
CA GLU A 37 8.00 0.82 18.84
C GLU A 37 7.28 0.43 17.55
N SER A 38 7.99 0.47 16.43
CA SER A 38 7.42 0.04 15.14
C SER A 38 7.14 -1.44 15.10
N PHE A 39 7.99 -2.28 15.71
CA PHE A 39 7.75 -3.71 15.77
C PHE A 39 6.64 -4.05 16.77
N ASP A 40 6.55 -3.33 17.90
CA ASP A 40 5.47 -3.48 18.86
C ASP A 40 4.12 -3.07 18.25
N TRP A 41 4.09 -1.98 17.49
CA TRP A 41 2.92 -1.60 16.70
C TRP A 41 2.51 -2.72 15.72
N PHE A 42 3.48 -3.31 15.02
CA PHE A 42 3.19 -4.41 14.11
C PHE A 42 2.55 -5.60 14.82
N LYS A 43 3.05 -6.01 15.99
CA LYS A 43 2.49 -7.12 16.78
C LYS A 43 1.07 -6.84 17.27
N ASN A 44 0.82 -5.63 17.74
CA ASN A 44 -0.44 -5.28 18.42
C ASN A 44 -1.53 -4.82 17.45
N GLU A 45 -1.17 -4.01 16.45
CA GLU A 45 -2.10 -3.37 15.54
C GLU A 45 -1.90 -3.80 14.09
N GLY A 46 -0.65 -3.86 13.63
CA GLY A 46 -0.30 -4.10 12.24
C GLY A 46 -0.79 -5.45 11.71
N LEU A 47 -0.72 -6.51 12.53
CA LEU A 47 -1.27 -7.82 12.19
C LEU A 47 -2.80 -7.79 12.11
N ALA A 48 -3.47 -7.18 13.08
CA ALA A 48 -4.93 -7.05 13.05
C ALA A 48 -5.42 -6.31 11.81
N GLN A 49 -4.74 -5.21 11.43
CA GLN A 49 -5.04 -4.48 10.19
C GLN A 49 -4.82 -5.36 8.95
N ALA A 50 -3.73 -6.13 8.91
CA ALA A 50 -3.44 -7.01 7.78
C ALA A 50 -4.50 -8.12 7.63
N PHE A 51 -5.02 -8.67 8.72
CA PHE A 51 -6.13 -9.61 8.69
C PHE A 51 -7.44 -8.95 8.27
N ALA A 52 -7.74 -7.76 8.78
CA ALA A 52 -8.95 -7.02 8.40
C ALA A 52 -8.98 -6.63 6.91
N ASP A 53 -7.82 -6.35 6.30
CA ASP A 53 -7.71 -6.04 4.88
C ASP A 53 -8.11 -7.22 3.96
N VAL A 54 -7.98 -8.45 4.45
CA VAL A 54 -8.27 -9.68 3.69
C VAL A 54 -9.64 -10.25 4.04
N CYS A 55 -10.15 -9.95 5.24
CA CYS A 55 -11.47 -10.40 5.72
C CYS A 55 -12.62 -9.57 5.15
N PRO A 56 -13.79 -10.18 4.95
CA PRO A 56 -14.04 -11.63 4.92
C PRO A 56 -13.56 -12.31 3.64
N ILE A 57 -13.06 -13.55 3.73
CA ILE A 57 -12.74 -14.36 2.55
C ILE A 57 -14.00 -15.14 2.17
N GLU A 58 -14.63 -14.74 1.10
CA GLU A 58 -15.86 -15.39 0.63
C GLU A 58 -15.58 -16.33 -0.55
N ASN A 59 -16.38 -17.40 -0.66
CA ASN A 59 -16.37 -18.22 -1.85
C ASN A 59 -17.05 -17.51 -3.04
N ASN A 60 -17.07 -18.14 -4.21
CA ASN A 60 -17.60 -17.53 -5.43
C ASN A 60 -19.13 -17.31 -5.39
N THR A 61 -19.85 -18.06 -4.57
CA THR A 61 -21.31 -17.99 -4.40
C THR A 61 -21.73 -17.08 -3.25
N GLY A 62 -20.80 -16.75 -2.34
CA GLY A 62 -21.09 -15.92 -1.16
C GLY A 62 -21.73 -16.68 0.01
N ASP A 63 -21.87 -18.00 -0.09
CA ASP A 63 -22.56 -18.84 0.91
C ASP A 63 -21.67 -19.16 2.11
N MET A 64 -20.37 -19.18 1.89
CA MET A 64 -19.37 -19.50 2.90
C MET A 64 -18.39 -18.36 3.05
N CYS A 65 -18.01 -18.07 4.29
CA CYS A 65 -16.95 -17.10 4.54
C CYS A 65 -16.02 -17.54 5.67
N VAL A 66 -14.80 -17.04 5.61
CA VAL A 66 -13.76 -17.20 6.62
C VAL A 66 -13.38 -15.83 7.17
N GLU A 67 -13.36 -15.71 8.47
CA GLU A 67 -12.95 -14.51 9.20
C GLU A 67 -11.77 -14.82 10.12
N PHE A 68 -10.85 -13.86 10.26
CA PHE A 68 -9.77 -13.92 11.24
C PHE A 68 -10.14 -13.10 12.46
N GLY A 69 -10.03 -13.70 13.64
CA GLY A 69 -10.30 -13.10 14.92
C GLY A 69 -9.03 -12.61 15.63
N LYS A 70 -8.93 -12.94 16.91
CA LYS A 70 -7.78 -12.58 17.74
C LYS A 70 -6.53 -13.32 17.31
N HIS A 71 -5.39 -12.68 17.51
CA HIS A 71 -4.08 -13.30 17.27
C HIS A 71 -3.23 -13.19 18.54
N GLU A 72 -2.40 -14.20 18.75
CA GLU A 72 -1.52 -14.27 19.91
C GLU A 72 -0.18 -14.89 19.53
N PHE A 73 0.90 -14.35 20.11
CA PHE A 73 2.22 -14.95 19.99
C PHE A 73 2.48 -15.85 21.19
N GLY A 74 2.89 -17.07 20.92
CA GLY A 74 3.37 -17.96 21.96
C GLY A 74 4.77 -17.57 22.45
N GLU A 75 5.29 -18.34 23.41
CA GLU A 75 6.65 -18.13 23.91
C GLU A 75 7.70 -18.62 22.92
N PRO A 76 8.84 -17.91 22.79
CA PRO A 76 9.95 -18.37 21.97
C PRO A 76 10.57 -19.61 22.56
N LYS A 77 10.89 -20.58 21.70
CA LYS A 77 11.45 -21.88 22.10
C LYS A 77 12.87 -21.78 22.69
N TYR A 78 13.65 -20.81 22.24
CA TYR A 78 15.03 -20.59 22.63
C TYR A 78 15.25 -19.14 23.01
N THR A 79 16.19 -18.90 23.92
CA THR A 79 16.65 -17.55 24.24
C THR A 79 17.51 -16.97 23.11
N VAL A 80 17.76 -15.67 23.15
CA VAL A 80 18.60 -14.97 22.16
C VAL A 80 20.00 -15.57 22.05
N ASP A 81 20.60 -15.88 23.18
CA ASP A 81 21.99 -16.44 23.24
C ASP A 81 22.03 -17.88 22.74
N GLU A 82 21.05 -18.69 23.11
CA GLU A 82 20.93 -20.06 22.59
C GLU A 82 20.70 -20.10 21.08
N CYS A 83 19.95 -19.12 20.54
CA CYS A 83 19.74 -19.04 19.09
C CYS A 83 21.05 -18.75 18.35
N LYS A 84 21.93 -17.93 18.92
CA LYS A 84 23.26 -17.66 18.36
C LYS A 84 24.20 -18.86 18.44
N GLU A 85 24.14 -19.58 19.55
CA GLU A 85 24.98 -20.78 19.76
C GLU A 85 24.55 -21.95 18.87
N LYS A 86 23.26 -22.11 18.64
CA LYS A 86 22.68 -23.24 17.89
C LYS A 86 22.44 -22.95 16.42
N ASP A 87 22.81 -21.75 15.92
CA ASP A 87 22.56 -21.29 14.55
C ASP A 87 21.08 -21.36 14.13
N VAL A 88 20.17 -21.03 15.05
CA VAL A 88 18.72 -21.02 14.79
C VAL A 88 18.14 -19.61 14.82
N THR A 89 16.91 -19.47 14.33
CA THR A 89 16.20 -18.20 14.30
C THR A 89 15.48 -17.96 15.63
N TYR A 90 15.59 -16.74 16.17
CA TYR A 90 14.81 -16.30 17.32
C TYR A 90 13.39 -15.97 16.87
N GLN A 91 12.45 -16.85 17.19
CA GLN A 91 11.08 -16.82 16.70
C GLN A 91 10.09 -17.34 17.72
N ALA A 92 8.82 -16.91 17.58
CA ALA A 92 7.70 -17.42 18.35
C ALA A 92 6.58 -17.90 17.42
N PRO A 93 5.80 -18.91 17.85
CA PRO A 93 4.63 -19.35 17.10
C PRO A 93 3.54 -18.27 17.15
N LEU A 94 2.91 -18.00 16.00
CA LEU A 94 1.76 -17.14 15.86
C LEU A 94 0.51 -18.01 15.77
N PHE A 95 -0.46 -17.77 16.65
CA PHE A 95 -1.78 -18.39 16.64
C PHE A 95 -2.83 -17.35 16.28
N VAL A 96 -3.83 -17.78 15.53
CA VAL A 96 -4.94 -16.91 15.10
C VAL A 96 -6.25 -17.67 15.20
N GLU A 97 -7.22 -17.05 15.82
CA GLU A 97 -8.59 -17.51 15.88
C GLU A 97 -9.24 -17.36 14.50
N ILE A 98 -9.78 -18.45 13.96
CA ILE A 98 -10.39 -18.49 12.64
C ILE A 98 -11.82 -18.99 12.78
N ARG A 99 -12.75 -18.22 12.20
CA ARG A 99 -14.18 -18.56 12.11
C ARG A 99 -14.52 -18.92 10.68
N PHE A 100 -15.04 -20.10 10.50
CA PHE A 100 -15.72 -20.49 9.27
C PHE A 100 -17.22 -20.39 9.47
N ILE A 101 -17.88 -19.66 8.60
CA ILE A 101 -19.31 -19.39 8.66
C ILE A 101 -19.96 -19.93 7.39
N ASN A 102 -20.88 -20.86 7.54
CA ASN A 102 -21.75 -21.33 6.46
C ASN A 102 -23.09 -20.57 6.59
N ARG A 103 -23.37 -19.69 5.64
CA ARG A 103 -24.59 -18.86 5.65
C ARG A 103 -25.85 -19.63 5.29
N GLU A 104 -25.75 -20.75 4.57
CA GLU A 104 -26.89 -21.58 4.22
C GLU A 104 -27.40 -22.38 5.41
N THR A 105 -26.50 -23.00 6.16
CA THR A 105 -26.87 -23.83 7.32
C THR A 105 -26.89 -23.04 8.63
N GLY A 106 -26.29 -21.84 8.66
CA GLY A 106 -26.07 -21.04 9.86
C GLY A 106 -25.00 -21.61 10.80
N GLU A 107 -24.22 -22.60 10.35
CA GLU A 107 -23.17 -23.22 11.15
C GLU A 107 -21.94 -22.31 11.25
N ILE A 108 -21.41 -22.17 12.48
CA ILE A 108 -20.17 -21.45 12.75
C ILE A 108 -19.19 -22.42 13.39
N LYS A 109 -18.03 -22.62 12.75
CA LYS A 109 -16.91 -23.40 13.30
C LYS A 109 -15.78 -22.42 13.67
N GLU A 110 -15.40 -22.40 14.93
CA GLU A 110 -14.33 -21.55 15.45
C GLU A 110 -13.18 -22.42 15.96
N GLN A 111 -11.96 -22.06 15.56
CA GLN A 111 -10.77 -22.81 15.93
C GLN A 111 -9.54 -21.90 15.93
N GLU A 112 -8.68 -22.09 16.93
CA GLU A 112 -7.35 -21.50 16.93
C GLU A 112 -6.42 -22.27 15.99
N VAL A 113 -5.78 -21.56 15.06
CA VAL A 113 -4.93 -22.14 14.02
C VAL A 113 -3.51 -21.59 14.14
N PHE A 114 -2.53 -22.46 14.13
CA PHE A 114 -1.13 -22.10 14.03
C PHE A 114 -0.82 -21.50 12.65
N MET A 115 -0.28 -20.27 12.63
CA MET A 115 0.02 -19.54 11.39
C MET A 115 1.50 -19.57 11.01
N GLY A 116 2.33 -20.26 11.81
CA GLY A 116 3.76 -20.39 11.57
C GLY A 116 4.60 -19.72 12.64
N ASP A 117 5.89 -20.01 12.61
CA ASP A 117 6.87 -19.38 13.48
C ASP A 117 7.27 -18.02 12.89
N PHE A 118 7.20 -16.98 13.70
CA PHE A 118 7.45 -15.61 13.31
C PHE A 118 8.71 -15.06 13.99
N PRO A 119 9.69 -14.50 13.25
CA PRO A 119 10.88 -13.92 13.85
C PRO A 119 10.54 -12.77 14.80
N LEU A 120 11.13 -12.80 15.98
CA LEU A 120 10.97 -11.78 17.01
C LEU A 120 12.17 -10.83 17.03
N MET A 121 11.87 -9.57 17.37
CA MET A 121 12.89 -8.56 17.60
C MET A 121 13.50 -8.72 19.01
N THR A 122 14.81 -8.62 19.09
CA THR A 122 15.51 -8.54 20.37
C THR A 122 15.34 -7.17 21.04
N PRO A 123 15.62 -7.04 22.34
CA PRO A 123 15.59 -5.75 23.02
C PRO A 123 16.55 -4.70 22.43
N ARG A 124 17.50 -5.12 21.61
CA ARG A 124 18.46 -4.25 20.89
C ARG A 124 17.93 -3.75 19.54
N GLY A 125 16.71 -4.09 19.15
CA GLY A 125 16.15 -3.71 17.86
C GLY A 125 16.65 -4.55 16.68
N THR A 126 17.20 -5.73 16.94
CA THR A 126 17.77 -6.65 15.94
C THR A 126 16.96 -7.93 15.81
N PHE A 127 17.17 -8.68 14.75
CA PHE A 127 16.62 -10.01 14.53
C PHE A 127 17.75 -11.03 14.47
N ILE A 128 17.52 -12.24 15.01
CA ILE A 128 18.48 -13.35 14.89
C ILE A 128 17.90 -14.35 13.90
N ILE A 129 18.55 -14.47 12.75
CA ILE A 129 18.14 -15.35 11.66
C ILE A 129 19.28 -16.35 11.41
N ASN A 130 19.01 -17.63 11.63
CA ASN A 130 20.00 -18.70 11.51
C ASN A 130 21.30 -18.36 12.28
N GLY A 131 21.15 -17.92 13.53
CA GLY A 131 22.27 -17.53 14.41
C GLY A 131 22.90 -16.17 14.12
N THR A 132 22.61 -15.57 12.96
CA THR A 132 23.17 -14.28 12.55
C THR A 132 22.28 -13.12 13.00
N GLU A 133 22.88 -12.14 13.65
CA GLU A 133 22.18 -10.91 14.06
C GLU A 133 22.04 -9.94 12.88
N ARG A 134 20.80 -9.54 12.58
CA ARG A 134 20.45 -8.66 11.46
C ARG A 134 19.60 -7.49 11.92
N VAL A 135 19.73 -6.37 11.23
CA VAL A 135 18.90 -5.16 11.43
C VAL A 135 18.13 -4.88 10.16
N VAL A 136 16.83 -4.65 10.30
CA VAL A 136 16.01 -4.15 9.19
C VAL A 136 16.17 -2.65 9.10
N VAL A 137 16.76 -2.17 8.01
CA VAL A 137 17.02 -0.75 7.80
C VAL A 137 15.73 -0.04 7.41
N SER A 138 15.40 1.04 8.12
CA SER A 138 14.28 1.92 7.76
C SER A 138 14.51 2.55 6.39
N GLN A 139 13.46 2.68 5.58
CA GLN A 139 13.52 3.20 4.23
C GLN A 139 12.95 4.61 4.17
N LEU A 140 13.65 5.52 3.52
CA LEU A 140 13.13 6.83 3.19
C LEU A 140 12.37 6.75 1.85
N VAL A 141 11.05 6.85 1.90
CA VAL A 141 10.16 6.73 0.75
C VAL A 141 9.37 8.01 0.52
N ARG A 142 8.87 8.20 -0.70
CA ARG A 142 7.97 9.31 -1.00
C ARG A 142 6.64 9.08 -0.29
N SER A 143 6.11 10.11 0.37
CA SER A 143 4.78 10.04 1.00
C SER A 143 3.71 9.80 -0.06
N PRO A 144 2.62 9.08 0.24
CA PRO A 144 1.50 8.98 -0.68
C PRO A 144 0.86 10.36 -0.93
N GLY A 145 0.24 10.52 -2.09
CA GLY A 145 -0.40 11.76 -2.53
C GLY A 145 -0.17 12.04 -4.00
N VAL A 146 -0.45 13.25 -4.45
CA VAL A 146 -0.19 13.71 -5.83
C VAL A 146 1.01 14.66 -5.87
N TYR A 147 1.87 14.49 -6.86
CA TYR A 147 3.09 15.27 -7.04
C TYR A 147 3.22 15.73 -8.48
N PHE A 148 3.55 16.99 -8.64
CA PHE A 148 3.79 17.63 -9.94
C PHE A 148 5.24 18.02 -10.04
N ALA A 149 5.89 17.61 -11.12
CA ALA A 149 7.29 17.96 -11.39
C ALA A 149 7.44 18.44 -12.83
N SER A 150 8.50 19.19 -13.08
CA SER A 150 8.89 19.62 -14.42
C SER A 150 10.30 19.15 -14.73
N GLU A 151 10.50 18.70 -15.96
CA GLU A 151 11.80 18.30 -16.48
C GLU A 151 12.04 18.98 -17.83
N ARG A 152 13.27 19.40 -18.09
CA ARG A 152 13.64 19.95 -19.38
C ARG A 152 14.04 18.81 -20.32
N ASP A 153 13.37 18.71 -21.45
CA ASP A 153 13.73 17.68 -22.47
C ASP A 153 15.08 18.03 -23.09
N LYS A 154 16.00 17.07 -23.03
CA LYS A 154 17.38 17.23 -23.53
C LYS A 154 17.45 17.45 -25.04
N THR A 155 16.41 17.08 -25.79
CA THR A 155 16.41 17.11 -27.26
C THR A 155 15.66 18.29 -27.85
N SER A 156 14.63 18.80 -27.19
CA SER A 156 13.75 19.85 -27.71
C SER A 156 13.77 21.15 -26.92
N ASP A 157 14.52 21.17 -25.82
CA ASP A 157 14.61 22.32 -24.89
C ASP A 157 13.26 22.76 -24.29
N LYS A 158 12.18 21.97 -24.53
CA LYS A 158 10.86 22.20 -23.96
C LYS A 158 10.78 21.69 -22.53
N THR A 159 9.99 22.34 -21.72
CA THR A 159 9.65 21.84 -20.39
C THR A 159 8.53 20.81 -20.48
N ILE A 160 8.81 19.62 -19.96
CA ILE A 160 7.85 18.53 -19.84
C ILE A 160 7.37 18.50 -18.41
N TYR A 161 6.05 18.44 -18.24
CA TYR A 161 5.43 18.33 -16.92
C TYR A 161 4.96 16.90 -16.68
N ASN A 162 5.12 16.42 -15.45
CA ASN A 162 4.61 15.14 -15.03
C ASN A 162 3.83 15.28 -13.72
N ALA A 163 2.76 14.52 -13.60
CA ALA A 163 1.97 14.37 -12.38
C ALA A 163 1.95 12.90 -11.98
N LYS A 164 2.26 12.61 -10.72
CA LYS A 164 2.30 11.24 -10.19
C LYS A 164 1.38 11.12 -8.99
N VAL A 165 0.35 10.30 -9.12
CA VAL A 165 -0.49 9.89 -8.00
C VAL A 165 0.12 8.63 -7.42
N ILE A 166 0.60 8.73 -6.19
CA ILE A 166 1.30 7.66 -5.46
C ILE A 166 0.42 7.23 -4.30
N PRO A 167 -0.16 6.03 -4.34
CA PRO A 167 -0.90 5.49 -3.20
C PRO A 167 0.05 4.94 -2.13
N SER A 168 -0.47 4.71 -0.94
CA SER A 168 0.19 3.88 0.08
C SER A 168 0.23 2.42 -0.35
N ARG A 169 -0.88 1.95 -0.94
CA ARG A 169 -1.03 0.61 -1.52
C ARG A 169 -1.81 0.70 -2.82
N GLY A 170 -1.32 0.11 -3.91
CA GLY A 170 -2.01 0.05 -5.19
C GLY A 170 -1.19 0.49 -6.38
N ALA A 171 -1.86 0.64 -7.52
CA ALA A 171 -1.24 1.02 -8.79
C ALA A 171 -0.95 2.53 -8.85
N TRP A 172 0.23 2.89 -9.35
CA TRP A 172 0.56 4.28 -9.61
C TRP A 172 -0.18 4.78 -10.85
N LEU A 173 -0.65 6.03 -10.78
CA LEU A 173 -1.22 6.73 -11.91
C LEU A 173 -0.33 7.93 -12.24
N GLU A 174 0.24 7.95 -13.44
CA GLU A 174 1.17 9.00 -13.86
C GLU A 174 0.62 9.68 -15.12
N PHE A 175 0.57 11.01 -15.11
CA PHE A 175 0.29 11.83 -16.28
C PHE A 175 1.57 12.54 -16.70
N GLU A 176 1.78 12.68 -17.99
CA GLU A 176 3.00 13.28 -18.52
C GLU A 176 2.68 14.02 -19.82
N THR A 177 3.18 15.24 -19.96
CA THR A 177 3.18 15.95 -21.23
C THR A 177 4.38 15.52 -22.05
N ASP A 178 4.24 15.41 -23.37
CA ASP A 178 5.37 15.10 -24.24
C ASP A 178 5.85 16.34 -25.02
N LYS A 179 6.97 16.20 -25.75
CA LYS A 179 7.53 17.27 -26.60
C LYS A 179 6.62 17.73 -27.72
N ARG A 180 5.54 17.02 -28.01
CA ARG A 180 4.53 17.34 -29.04
C ARG A 180 3.28 17.96 -28.42
N ASP A 181 3.36 18.34 -27.14
CA ASP A 181 2.27 18.89 -26.36
C ASP A 181 1.06 17.94 -26.30
N LEU A 182 1.32 16.65 -26.05
CA LEU A 182 0.30 15.62 -25.86
C LEU A 182 0.25 15.23 -24.40
N LEU A 183 -0.94 15.11 -23.82
CA LEU A 183 -1.15 14.60 -22.48
C LEU A 183 -1.30 13.07 -22.52
N SER A 184 -0.38 12.38 -21.91
CA SER A 184 -0.33 10.92 -21.82
C SER A 184 -0.59 10.45 -20.40
N VAL A 185 -1.20 9.28 -20.26
CA VAL A 185 -1.36 8.56 -19.00
C VAL A 185 -0.56 7.27 -19.01
N ARG A 186 0.04 6.95 -17.87
CA ARG A 186 0.70 5.67 -17.61
C ARG A 186 0.14 5.09 -16.32
N ILE A 187 -0.30 3.87 -16.35
CA ILE A 187 -0.85 3.15 -15.21
C ILE A 187 0.10 2.01 -14.87
N ASP A 188 0.49 1.91 -13.59
CA ASP A 188 1.34 0.84 -13.05
C ASP A 188 2.56 0.53 -13.93
N ARG A 189 3.31 1.57 -14.34
CA ARG A 189 4.52 1.47 -15.20
C ARG A 189 4.28 0.84 -16.57
N LYS A 190 3.04 0.64 -17.01
CA LYS A 190 2.71 0.14 -18.35
C LYS A 190 2.99 1.20 -19.41
N ARG A 191 2.85 0.85 -20.68
CA ARG A 191 3.09 1.74 -21.80
C ARG A 191 2.13 2.93 -21.80
N LYS A 192 2.62 4.13 -22.10
CA LYS A 192 1.86 5.39 -22.20
C LYS A 192 0.68 5.27 -23.17
N GLN A 193 -0.43 5.91 -22.81
CA GLN A 193 -1.65 6.05 -23.60
C GLN A 193 -2.09 7.52 -23.58
N PRO A 194 -2.91 8.00 -24.54
CA PRO A 194 -3.54 9.30 -24.44
C PRO A 194 -4.38 9.39 -23.15
N ALA A 195 -4.33 10.52 -22.44
CA ALA A 195 -5.09 10.68 -21.20
C ALA A 195 -6.62 10.71 -21.46
N THR A 196 -7.04 11.16 -22.64
CA THR A 196 -8.44 11.14 -23.09
C THR A 196 -9.03 9.73 -23.16
N LEU A 197 -8.19 8.73 -23.46
CA LEU A 197 -8.60 7.32 -23.44
C LEU A 197 -9.03 6.88 -22.04
N LEU A 198 -8.32 7.32 -21.00
CA LEU A 198 -8.69 7.04 -19.61
C LEU A 198 -9.99 7.75 -19.23
N VAL A 199 -10.16 9.01 -19.63
CA VAL A 199 -11.39 9.79 -19.38
C VAL A 199 -12.62 9.06 -19.92
N ARG A 200 -12.56 8.57 -21.16
CA ARG A 200 -13.65 7.78 -21.77
C ARG A 200 -13.84 6.43 -21.09
N ALA A 201 -12.78 5.71 -20.82
CA ALA A 201 -12.87 4.41 -20.18
C ALA A 201 -13.51 4.46 -18.79
N LEU A 202 -13.24 5.52 -18.02
CA LEU A 202 -13.91 5.78 -16.74
C LEU A 202 -15.36 6.27 -16.90
N GLY A 203 -15.77 6.66 -18.13
CA GLY A 203 -17.09 7.21 -18.39
C GLY A 203 -17.30 8.60 -17.82
N LEU A 204 -16.23 9.40 -17.73
CA LEU A 204 -16.27 10.77 -17.24
C LEU A 204 -16.78 11.74 -18.32
N ALA A 205 -16.41 11.48 -19.56
CA ALA A 205 -16.88 12.16 -20.76
C ALA A 205 -16.64 11.22 -21.95
N GLU A 206 -17.57 11.19 -22.89
CA GLU A 206 -17.51 10.31 -24.05
C GLU A 206 -17.25 11.08 -25.35
N THR A 207 -17.99 12.15 -25.55
CA THR A 207 -17.84 12.97 -26.75
C THR A 207 -16.64 13.92 -26.66
N ARG A 208 -16.21 14.41 -27.85
CA ARG A 208 -15.11 15.38 -27.94
C ARG A 208 -15.45 16.67 -27.17
N GLU A 209 -16.69 17.13 -27.33
CA GLU A 209 -17.22 18.34 -26.73
C GLU A 209 -17.25 18.24 -25.20
N GLU A 210 -17.72 17.12 -24.66
CA GLU A 210 -17.73 16.84 -23.21
C GLU A 210 -16.31 16.81 -22.61
N ILE A 211 -15.35 16.22 -23.31
CA ILE A 211 -13.94 16.18 -22.86
C ILE A 211 -13.35 17.59 -22.84
N ILE A 212 -13.66 18.42 -23.83
CA ILE A 212 -13.23 19.82 -23.88
C ILE A 212 -13.88 20.62 -22.75
N GLU A 213 -15.16 20.40 -22.47
CA GLU A 213 -15.83 21.02 -21.32
C GLU A 213 -15.22 20.58 -19.99
N LEU A 214 -14.89 19.30 -19.87
CA LEU A 214 -14.30 18.72 -18.68
C LEU A 214 -12.86 19.20 -18.43
N LEU A 215 -12.00 19.23 -19.43
CA LEU A 215 -10.56 19.49 -19.29
C LEU A 215 -10.12 20.89 -19.74
N GLY A 216 -10.98 21.62 -20.39
CA GLY A 216 -10.67 22.90 -21.01
C GLY A 216 -10.25 22.79 -22.47
N SER A 217 -10.38 23.90 -23.22
CA SER A 217 -10.08 23.98 -24.67
C SER A 217 -8.61 24.27 -24.98
N SER A 218 -7.68 23.76 -24.17
CA SER A 218 -6.25 23.97 -24.42
C SER A 218 -5.79 23.24 -25.68
N GLU A 219 -4.80 23.79 -26.36
CA GLU A 219 -4.22 23.17 -27.58
C GLU A 219 -3.71 21.74 -27.31
N MET A 220 -3.17 21.49 -26.11
CA MET A 220 -2.72 20.17 -25.67
C MET A 220 -3.88 19.17 -25.62
N VAL A 221 -5.04 19.55 -25.08
CA VAL A 221 -6.23 18.67 -25.04
C VAL A 221 -6.72 18.35 -26.45
N LEU A 222 -6.80 19.35 -27.34
CA LEU A 222 -7.21 19.16 -28.72
C LEU A 222 -6.29 18.21 -29.48
N ARG A 223 -4.98 18.42 -29.38
CA ARG A 223 -3.97 17.54 -29.99
C ARG A 223 -4.01 16.13 -29.44
N THR A 224 -4.31 15.98 -28.15
CA THR A 224 -4.42 14.64 -27.51
C THR A 224 -5.65 13.90 -28.03
N LEU A 225 -6.79 14.60 -28.18
CA LEU A 225 -8.01 14.07 -28.78
C LEU A 225 -7.83 13.62 -30.23
N ASP A 226 -7.05 14.36 -31.03
CA ASP A 226 -6.78 14.00 -32.42
C ASP A 226 -5.93 12.70 -32.54
N ARG A 227 -5.27 12.27 -31.46
CA ARG A 227 -4.47 11.05 -31.41
C ARG A 227 -5.11 9.91 -30.62
N ASP A 228 -6.30 10.14 -30.10
CA ASP A 228 -7.02 9.12 -29.34
C ASP A 228 -7.46 7.99 -30.31
N PRO A 229 -7.09 6.73 -30.04
CA PRO A 229 -7.44 5.61 -30.89
C PRO A 229 -8.90 5.14 -30.74
N ALA A 230 -9.63 5.64 -29.75
CA ALA A 230 -11.00 5.22 -29.43
C ALA A 230 -11.95 6.40 -29.38
N THR A 231 -13.19 6.18 -29.81
CA THR A 231 -14.25 7.19 -29.85
C THR A 231 -15.35 6.94 -28.83
N THR A 232 -15.49 5.69 -28.37
CA THR A 232 -16.51 5.27 -27.42
C THR A 232 -15.88 4.78 -26.09
N LYS A 233 -16.68 4.75 -25.03
CA LYS A 233 -16.30 4.20 -23.73
C LYS A 233 -15.84 2.74 -23.84
N GLU A 234 -16.57 1.94 -24.59
CA GLU A 234 -16.34 0.50 -24.74
C GLU A 234 -15.02 0.22 -25.46
N GLU A 235 -14.76 0.93 -26.56
CA GLU A 235 -13.48 0.85 -27.29
C GLU A 235 -12.32 1.24 -26.41
N SER A 236 -12.49 2.29 -25.60
CA SER A 236 -11.46 2.78 -24.66
C SER A 236 -11.13 1.76 -23.58
N LEU A 237 -12.14 1.10 -23.01
CA LEU A 237 -11.98 0.01 -22.04
C LEU A 237 -11.21 -1.18 -22.65
N ILE A 238 -11.59 -1.58 -23.86
CA ILE A 238 -10.93 -2.69 -24.57
C ILE A 238 -9.47 -2.36 -24.88
N GLU A 239 -9.18 -1.14 -25.35
CA GLU A 239 -7.81 -0.73 -25.68
C GLU A 239 -6.93 -0.66 -24.42
N LEU A 240 -7.45 -0.16 -23.29
CA LEU A 240 -6.74 -0.23 -22.01
C LEU A 240 -6.50 -1.67 -21.56
N TYR A 241 -7.51 -2.53 -21.63
CA TYR A 241 -7.39 -3.93 -21.22
C TYR A 241 -6.30 -4.67 -21.97
N LYS A 242 -6.24 -4.50 -23.31
CA LYS A 242 -5.18 -5.10 -24.14
C LYS A 242 -3.77 -4.73 -23.68
N ARG A 243 -3.60 -3.55 -23.08
CA ARG A 243 -2.30 -3.10 -22.57
C ARG A 243 -1.93 -3.73 -21.23
N PHE A 244 -2.94 -4.00 -20.41
CA PHE A 244 -2.72 -4.66 -19.12
C PHE A 244 -2.49 -6.16 -19.27
N ARG A 245 -3.27 -6.80 -20.13
CA ARG A 245 -3.27 -8.25 -20.35
C ARG A 245 -3.11 -8.60 -21.83
N PRO A 246 -1.89 -8.45 -22.38
CA PRO A 246 -1.64 -8.82 -23.75
C PRO A 246 -1.83 -10.33 -23.93
N GLY A 247 -2.64 -10.72 -24.93
CA GLY A 247 -2.92 -12.12 -25.25
C GLY A 247 -4.21 -12.69 -24.66
N GLU A 248 -4.87 -12.01 -23.73
CA GLU A 248 -6.21 -12.40 -23.28
C GLU A 248 -7.29 -11.75 -24.17
N PRO A 249 -8.39 -12.46 -24.49
CA PRO A 249 -9.51 -11.87 -25.23
C PRO A 249 -10.16 -10.76 -24.37
N PRO A 250 -10.25 -9.53 -24.89
CA PRO A 250 -10.82 -8.43 -24.14
C PRO A 250 -12.35 -8.53 -24.14
N THR A 251 -12.95 -8.54 -22.94
CA THR A 251 -14.38 -8.34 -22.75
C THR A 251 -14.63 -7.04 -22.00
N ILE A 252 -15.75 -6.39 -22.25
CA ILE A 252 -16.09 -5.10 -21.61
C ILE A 252 -16.17 -5.25 -20.10
N ASP A 253 -16.79 -6.32 -19.62
CA ASP A 253 -16.97 -6.59 -18.18
C ASP A 253 -15.63 -6.86 -17.48
N SER A 254 -14.75 -7.66 -18.10
CA SER A 254 -13.41 -7.90 -17.56
C SER A 254 -12.57 -6.63 -17.54
N ALA A 255 -12.70 -5.78 -18.56
CA ALA A 255 -11.99 -4.51 -18.64
C ALA A 255 -12.47 -3.52 -17.55
N ARG A 256 -13.78 -3.44 -17.35
CA ARG A 256 -14.38 -2.61 -16.28
C ARG A 256 -13.94 -3.10 -14.89
N THR A 257 -14.10 -4.40 -14.62
CA THR A 257 -13.69 -5.00 -13.34
C THR A 257 -12.20 -4.81 -13.07
N LEU A 258 -11.36 -4.86 -14.10
CA LEU A 258 -9.92 -4.59 -13.95
C LEU A 258 -9.67 -3.13 -13.56
N LEU A 259 -10.27 -2.18 -14.25
CA LEU A 259 -10.07 -0.75 -14.02
C LEU A 259 -10.61 -0.34 -12.64
N ASP A 260 -11.81 -0.80 -12.29
CA ASP A 260 -12.42 -0.57 -10.98
C ASP A 260 -11.55 -1.16 -9.87
N GLY A 261 -11.03 -2.36 -10.07
CA GLY A 261 -10.13 -3.02 -9.12
C GLY A 261 -8.77 -2.33 -8.95
N LEU A 262 -8.32 -1.52 -9.94
CA LEU A 262 -7.04 -0.84 -9.87
C LEU A 262 -7.09 0.44 -9.01
N PHE A 263 -8.21 1.17 -9.02
CA PHE A 263 -8.28 2.52 -8.44
C PHE A 263 -9.38 2.70 -7.39
N PHE A 264 -10.49 1.97 -7.49
CA PHE A 264 -11.70 2.21 -6.70
C PHE A 264 -11.99 1.12 -5.67
N ASN A 265 -11.29 -0.01 -5.72
CA ASN A 265 -11.47 -1.09 -4.76
C ASN A 265 -10.59 -0.86 -3.51
N PRO A 266 -11.18 -0.66 -2.30
CA PRO A 266 -10.44 -0.39 -1.07
C PRO A 266 -9.54 -1.56 -0.62
N GLN A 267 -9.82 -2.79 -1.04
CA GLN A 267 -8.94 -3.93 -0.78
C GLN A 267 -7.64 -3.88 -1.58
N ARG A 268 -7.62 -3.20 -2.73
CA ARG A 268 -6.47 -3.15 -3.65
C ARG A 268 -5.79 -1.79 -3.72
N TYR A 269 -6.52 -0.72 -3.44
CA TYR A 269 -6.04 0.65 -3.53
C TYR A 269 -6.31 1.40 -2.24
N ASP A 270 -5.29 2.04 -1.69
CA ASP A 270 -5.41 2.83 -0.47
C ASP A 270 -4.42 4.01 -0.52
N LEU A 271 -4.94 5.23 -0.39
CA LEU A 271 -4.14 6.44 -0.25
C LEU A 271 -3.61 6.63 1.17
N ALA A 272 -4.19 5.95 2.14
CA ALA A 272 -4.08 6.24 3.55
C ALA A 272 -4.47 7.69 3.91
N LYS A 273 -4.67 7.99 5.20
CA LYS A 273 -5.10 9.34 5.66
C LYS A 273 -4.14 10.46 5.22
N VAL A 274 -2.82 10.17 5.28
CA VAL A 274 -1.79 11.15 4.88
C VAL A 274 -1.85 11.44 3.39
N GLY A 275 -2.01 10.41 2.55
CA GLY A 275 -2.10 10.57 1.11
C GLY A 275 -3.35 11.35 0.70
N ARG A 276 -4.49 11.03 1.31
CA ARG A 276 -5.75 11.76 1.08
C ARG A 276 -5.60 13.24 1.47
N TYR A 277 -5.14 13.53 2.68
CA TYR A 277 -4.93 14.90 3.13
C TYR A 277 -4.01 15.72 2.20
N LYS A 278 -2.89 15.13 1.77
CA LYS A 278 -1.93 15.81 0.87
C LYS A 278 -2.55 16.06 -0.50
N MET A 279 -3.32 15.10 -1.01
CA MET A 279 -4.00 15.20 -2.29
C MET A 279 -5.07 16.27 -2.26
N ASP A 280 -5.92 16.27 -1.25
CA ASP A 280 -7.00 17.25 -1.06
C ASP A 280 -6.43 18.67 -0.94
N LYS A 281 -5.40 18.85 -0.11
CA LYS A 281 -4.72 20.13 0.03
C LYS A 281 -4.12 20.63 -1.29
N LYS A 282 -3.54 19.74 -2.10
CA LYS A 282 -2.90 20.11 -3.37
C LYS A 282 -3.89 20.40 -4.46
N LEU A 283 -4.98 19.63 -4.54
CA LEU A 283 -6.01 19.74 -5.57
C LEU A 283 -7.15 20.71 -5.19
N GLY A 284 -7.09 21.31 -4.00
CA GLY A 284 -8.05 22.30 -3.55
C GLY A 284 -9.42 21.71 -3.19
N PHE A 285 -9.44 20.51 -2.64
CA PHE A 285 -10.67 19.98 -2.01
C PHE A 285 -10.84 20.54 -0.61
N THR A 286 -12.09 20.70 -0.19
CA THR A 286 -12.40 20.93 1.21
C THR A 286 -12.40 19.60 1.97
N PRO A 287 -12.01 19.57 3.25
CA PRO A 287 -11.93 18.32 4.05
C PRO A 287 -13.25 17.53 4.11
N GLU A 288 -14.38 18.19 3.86
CA GLU A 288 -15.71 17.58 3.92
C GLU A 288 -16.12 16.94 2.58
N GLU A 289 -15.43 17.27 1.47
CA GLU A 289 -15.80 16.80 0.13
C GLU A 289 -15.32 15.38 -0.15
N ASN A 290 -14.27 14.91 0.55
CA ASN A 290 -13.63 13.68 0.13
C ASN A 290 -13.01 12.89 1.29
N ASP A 291 -13.75 11.96 1.87
CA ASP A 291 -13.28 11.05 2.94
C ASP A 291 -12.94 9.64 2.41
N SER A 292 -12.83 9.48 1.10
CA SER A 292 -12.51 8.19 0.48
C SER A 292 -11.04 7.82 0.65
N SER A 293 -10.74 6.59 1.06
CA SER A 293 -9.39 6.04 1.07
C SER A 293 -8.89 5.63 -0.34
N THR A 294 -9.81 5.50 -1.30
CA THR A 294 -9.51 5.18 -2.69
C THR A 294 -9.51 6.43 -3.55
N LEU A 295 -9.01 6.32 -4.79
CA LEU A 295 -9.19 7.40 -5.77
C LEU A 295 -10.67 7.65 -6.06
N THR A 296 -10.97 8.89 -6.39
CA THR A 296 -12.27 9.30 -6.94
C THR A 296 -12.09 9.79 -8.37
N ASN A 297 -13.18 9.83 -9.11
CA ASN A 297 -13.17 10.39 -10.46
C ASN A 297 -12.74 11.86 -10.47
N GLU A 298 -13.17 12.61 -9.45
CA GLU A 298 -12.82 14.03 -9.31
C GLU A 298 -11.33 14.24 -9.04
N ASP A 299 -10.67 13.33 -8.28
CA ASP A 299 -9.23 13.35 -8.08
C ASP A 299 -8.48 13.29 -9.40
N ILE A 300 -8.91 12.39 -10.29
CA ILE A 300 -8.31 12.19 -11.61
C ILE A 300 -8.51 13.43 -12.48
N ILE A 301 -9.72 13.99 -12.50
CA ILE A 301 -10.06 15.19 -13.28
C ILE A 301 -9.22 16.38 -12.80
N ARG A 302 -9.21 16.66 -11.49
CA ARG A 302 -8.45 17.79 -10.93
C ARG A 302 -6.94 17.60 -11.13
N THR A 303 -6.42 16.38 -11.06
CA THR A 303 -5.01 16.11 -11.38
C THR A 303 -4.69 16.44 -12.83
N MET A 304 -5.57 16.07 -13.78
CA MET A 304 -5.40 16.43 -15.20
C MET A 304 -5.53 17.94 -15.43
N ARG A 305 -6.51 18.60 -14.84
CA ARG A 305 -6.64 20.05 -14.91
C ARG A 305 -5.42 20.78 -14.36
N TYR A 306 -4.85 20.28 -13.26
CA TYR A 306 -3.65 20.86 -12.65
C TYR A 306 -2.43 20.77 -13.57
N ILE A 307 -2.17 19.63 -14.21
CA ILE A 307 -1.05 19.48 -15.16
C ILE A 307 -1.27 20.31 -16.43
N ILE A 308 -2.52 20.47 -16.88
CA ILE A 308 -2.87 21.35 -18.01
C ILE A 308 -2.58 22.81 -17.63
N GLY A 309 -3.00 23.26 -16.45
CA GLY A 309 -2.70 24.60 -15.93
C GLY A 309 -1.20 24.89 -15.82
N LEU A 310 -0.42 23.91 -15.31
CA LEU A 310 1.04 24.01 -15.29
C LEU A 310 1.63 24.16 -16.70
N HIS A 311 1.15 23.41 -17.67
CA HIS A 311 1.63 23.48 -19.05
C HIS A 311 1.28 24.81 -19.71
N ASN A 312 0.09 25.34 -19.44
CA ASN A 312 -0.36 26.63 -19.97
C ASN A 312 0.34 27.83 -19.29
N GLY A 313 0.96 27.61 -18.11
CA GLY A 313 1.56 28.66 -17.31
C GLY A 313 0.53 29.49 -16.52
N ASP A 314 -0.60 28.90 -16.19
CA ASP A 314 -1.66 29.55 -15.43
C ASP A 314 -1.20 29.87 -14.01
N GLU A 315 -1.67 31.01 -13.46
CA GLU A 315 -1.33 31.42 -12.09
C GLU A 315 -1.93 30.44 -11.05
N GLY A 316 -1.19 30.17 -9.98
CA GLY A 316 -1.62 29.31 -8.87
C GLY A 316 -1.21 27.86 -9.00
N PHE A 317 -0.72 27.40 -10.15
CA PHE A 317 -0.17 26.05 -10.33
C PHE A 317 1.34 26.05 -10.16
N VAL A 318 1.83 25.19 -9.27
CA VAL A 318 3.27 25.10 -8.94
C VAL A 318 3.72 23.66 -8.87
N THR A 319 4.96 23.39 -9.29
CA THR A 319 5.60 22.10 -9.15
C THR A 319 6.02 21.85 -7.71
N ASP A 320 6.14 20.57 -7.34
CA ASP A 320 6.53 20.16 -6.00
C ASP A 320 8.03 19.86 -5.93
N ASP A 321 8.63 20.17 -4.79
CA ASP A 321 9.96 19.67 -4.45
C ASP A 321 9.83 18.26 -3.89
N ILE A 322 10.21 17.27 -4.72
CA ILE A 322 10.10 15.85 -4.39
C ILE A 322 11.10 15.39 -3.33
N ASP A 323 12.17 16.15 -3.12
CA ASP A 323 13.24 15.82 -2.18
C ASP A 323 13.03 16.49 -0.81
N HIS A 324 12.11 17.42 -0.72
CA HIS A 324 11.74 18.05 0.55
C HIS A 324 11.25 16.99 1.56
N PHE A 325 11.74 17.06 2.82
CA PHE A 325 11.37 16.08 3.86
C PHE A 325 9.86 16.04 4.17
N GLY A 326 9.13 17.12 3.94
CA GLY A 326 7.66 17.12 4.01
C GLY A 326 6.99 16.21 2.97
N ASN A 327 7.69 15.85 1.89
CA ASN A 327 7.22 14.97 0.82
C ASN A 327 7.81 13.55 0.92
N ARG A 328 8.65 13.32 1.90
CA ARG A 328 9.27 12.01 2.16
C ARG A 328 8.91 11.55 3.58
N ARG A 329 8.72 10.25 3.75
CA ARG A 329 8.46 9.63 5.05
C ARG A 329 9.40 8.47 5.29
N ILE A 330 9.54 8.09 6.52
CA ILE A 330 10.29 6.90 6.92
C ILE A 330 9.33 5.73 6.96
N ARG A 331 9.68 4.66 6.23
CA ARG A 331 9.01 3.36 6.31
C ARG A 331 9.81 2.50 7.27
N THR A 332 9.21 2.19 8.42
CA THR A 332 9.87 1.48 9.51
C THR A 332 9.73 -0.04 9.38
N VAL A 333 10.42 -0.78 10.22
CA VAL A 333 10.46 -2.24 10.20
C VAL A 333 9.07 -2.88 10.31
N GLY A 334 8.20 -2.38 11.18
CA GLY A 334 6.85 -2.93 11.35
C GLY A 334 6.02 -2.84 10.07
N GLU A 335 6.06 -1.70 9.37
CA GLU A 335 5.38 -1.53 8.09
C GLU A 335 5.98 -2.42 6.99
N LEU A 336 7.31 -2.58 6.97
CA LEU A 336 7.97 -3.43 5.99
C LEU A 336 7.56 -4.90 6.16
N ILE A 337 7.54 -5.39 7.40
CA ILE A 337 7.11 -6.75 7.70
C ILE A 337 5.60 -6.92 7.42
N GLN A 338 4.77 -5.93 7.80
CA GLN A 338 3.34 -5.96 7.52
C GLN A 338 3.06 -6.09 6.00
N ASN A 339 3.77 -5.34 5.18
CA ASN A 339 3.62 -5.41 3.72
C ASN A 339 3.98 -6.80 3.18
N GLN A 340 5.04 -7.41 3.70
CA GLN A 340 5.43 -8.77 3.31
C GLN A 340 4.42 -9.82 3.80
N PHE A 341 3.92 -9.64 5.02
CA PHE A 341 2.88 -10.49 5.58
C PHE A 341 1.59 -10.44 4.75
N ARG A 342 1.16 -9.24 4.31
CA ARG A 342 0.02 -9.06 3.40
C ARG A 342 0.18 -9.81 2.08
N ILE A 343 1.38 -9.83 1.51
CA ILE A 343 1.66 -10.62 0.30
C ILE A 343 1.42 -12.11 0.57
N GLY A 344 1.89 -12.61 1.71
CA GLY A 344 1.63 -13.99 2.14
C GLY A 344 0.15 -14.28 2.35
N LEU A 345 -0.57 -13.36 3.01
CA LEU A 345 -2.03 -13.45 3.23
C LEU A 345 -2.83 -13.47 1.93
N SER A 346 -2.52 -12.60 0.98
CA SER A 346 -3.21 -12.56 -0.32
C SER A 346 -3.02 -13.86 -1.14
N ARG A 347 -1.82 -14.46 -1.06
CA ARG A 347 -1.58 -15.78 -1.67
C ARG A 347 -2.38 -16.88 -0.96
N MET A 348 -2.48 -16.82 0.37
CA MET A 348 -3.27 -17.76 1.16
C MET A 348 -4.77 -17.59 0.90
N GLU A 349 -5.29 -16.37 0.85
CA GLU A 349 -6.68 -16.05 0.52
C GLU A 349 -7.14 -16.78 -0.75
N ARG A 350 -6.33 -16.71 -1.80
CA ARG A 350 -6.65 -17.40 -3.06
C ARG A 350 -6.79 -18.91 -2.87
N VAL A 351 -5.89 -19.53 -2.10
CA VAL A 351 -5.94 -20.97 -1.81
C VAL A 351 -7.16 -21.30 -0.94
N VAL A 352 -7.50 -20.48 0.04
CA VAL A 352 -8.70 -20.67 0.89
C VAL A 352 -9.96 -20.61 0.02
N ARG A 353 -10.07 -19.63 -0.86
CA ARG A 353 -11.21 -19.50 -1.79
C ARG A 353 -11.35 -20.69 -2.74
N GLU A 354 -10.24 -21.19 -3.29
CA GLU A 354 -10.22 -22.39 -4.11
C GLU A 354 -10.67 -23.63 -3.33
N ARG A 355 -10.19 -23.81 -2.09
CA ARG A 355 -10.58 -24.95 -1.24
C ARG A 355 -12.04 -24.90 -0.83
N MET A 356 -12.57 -23.73 -0.45
CA MET A 356 -14.01 -23.57 -0.15
C MET A 356 -14.90 -23.93 -1.35
N SER A 357 -14.40 -23.71 -2.58
CA SER A 357 -15.17 -24.05 -3.78
C SER A 357 -15.08 -25.53 -4.18
N MET A 358 -14.10 -26.30 -3.64
CA MET A 358 -13.86 -27.69 -4.02
C MET A 358 -14.32 -28.70 -2.97
N GLN A 359 -14.40 -28.33 -1.70
CA GLN A 359 -14.71 -29.22 -0.59
C GLN A 359 -16.20 -29.18 -0.25
N GLU A 360 -16.74 -30.30 0.23
CA GLU A 360 -18.10 -30.35 0.75
C GLU A 360 -18.18 -29.54 2.08
N PRO A 361 -19.23 -28.73 2.27
CA PRO A 361 -19.34 -27.82 3.42
C PRO A 361 -19.23 -28.52 4.79
N ASP A 362 -19.74 -29.76 4.89
CA ASP A 362 -19.76 -30.50 6.16
C ASP A 362 -18.36 -30.97 6.60
N GLU A 363 -17.45 -31.20 5.66
CA GLU A 363 -16.08 -31.66 5.93
C GLU A 363 -15.10 -30.51 6.18
N ILE A 364 -15.54 -29.28 5.92
CA ILE A 364 -14.69 -28.10 6.06
C ILE A 364 -14.41 -27.81 7.55
N THR A 365 -13.11 -27.71 7.87
CA THR A 365 -12.62 -27.18 9.15
C THR A 365 -11.72 -25.97 8.92
N PRO A 366 -11.66 -24.98 9.83
CA PRO A 366 -10.76 -23.83 9.71
C PRO A 366 -9.31 -24.25 9.43
N GLN A 367 -8.83 -25.30 10.08
CA GLN A 367 -7.47 -25.80 9.90
C GLN A 367 -7.23 -26.42 8.51
N SER A 368 -8.23 -27.08 7.90
CA SER A 368 -8.13 -27.68 6.57
C SER A 368 -8.09 -26.62 5.47
N LEU A 369 -8.76 -25.48 5.68
CA LEU A 369 -8.82 -24.38 4.72
C LEU A 369 -7.52 -23.60 4.66
N VAL A 370 -6.93 -23.31 5.81
CA VAL A 370 -5.77 -22.42 5.90
C VAL A 370 -4.47 -23.15 5.54
N ASN A 371 -3.75 -22.59 4.57
CA ASN A 371 -2.40 -23.03 4.23
C ASN A 371 -1.39 -21.97 4.65
N ILE A 372 -0.59 -22.29 5.66
CA ILE A 372 0.40 -21.38 6.23
C ILE A 372 1.65 -21.19 5.36
N ARG A 373 1.92 -22.11 4.42
CA ARG A 373 3.17 -22.11 3.62
C ARG A 373 3.44 -20.81 2.88
N PRO A 374 2.44 -20.14 2.24
CA PRO A 374 2.67 -18.85 1.58
C PRO A 374 3.11 -17.73 2.53
N ILE A 375 2.58 -17.71 3.76
CA ILE A 375 2.94 -16.72 4.77
C ILE A 375 4.36 -16.96 5.26
N VAL A 376 4.67 -18.19 5.66
CA VAL A 376 6.02 -18.56 6.12
C VAL A 376 7.07 -18.31 5.03
N ALA A 377 6.74 -18.62 3.75
CA ALA A 377 7.62 -18.34 2.64
C ALA A 377 7.86 -16.83 2.44
N ALA A 378 6.80 -16.01 2.52
CA ALA A 378 6.91 -14.57 2.38
C ALA A 378 7.77 -13.94 3.49
N ILE A 379 7.61 -14.39 4.74
CA ILE A 379 8.43 -13.92 5.86
C ILE A 379 9.89 -14.37 5.72
N LYS A 380 10.13 -15.61 5.31
CA LYS A 380 11.50 -16.10 5.06
C LYS A 380 12.19 -15.40 3.89
N GLU A 381 11.44 -14.98 2.88
CA GLU A 381 11.94 -14.20 1.75
C GLU A 381 12.37 -12.78 2.17
N PHE A 382 11.72 -12.22 3.20
CA PHE A 382 12.04 -10.90 3.73
C PHE A 382 13.37 -10.86 4.47
N PHE A 383 13.68 -11.86 5.27
CA PHE A 383 14.90 -11.96 6.09
C PHE A 383 16.02 -12.72 5.38
#